data_98797e0a1a95f3e5814342340022a677
#
_entry.id   98797e0a1a95f3e5814342340022a677
#
_cell.length_a   1.000
_cell.length_b   1.000
_cell.length_c   1.000
_cell.angle_alpha   90.00
_cell.angle_beta   90.00
_cell.angle_gamma   90.00
#
_symmetry.space_group_name_H-M   'P 1'
#
loop_
_entity.id
_entity.type
_entity.pdbx_description
1 polymer ?
#
loop_
_entity_poly.entity_id
_entity_poly.type
_entity_poly.pdbx_seq_one_letter_code
_entity_poly.pdbx_strand_id
1 'polypeptide(L)'
;MPRDAVIYIANKYHYAEIMDQLLMFGFHIENILNIGKVIADMANRQYFDLAELPHTDEESFVDAGALNGDTSKAFLRWAGMQATHVYCFEPDAVNVEKCRRNLVSIADKVQVSIIEKATWSEPTCLHFSVHANGTSAISDRGGNVAATSLDEELGDARVTFIKLDVEGAEMETLRGAEHIIRTQHLKLAVSVYHKTGDILNVPELLLSYAPDYHFYLRHYCLFDNETILYAI
;
A
#
# COMPACT_ATOMS: atom_id res chain seq x y z
N MET A 1 -1.06 11.62 39.63
CA MET A 1 -0.10 12.27 38.76
C MET A 1 -0.34 13.78 38.86
N PRO A 2 0.70 14.63 38.91
CA PRO A 2 0.52 16.09 38.90
C PRO A 2 -0.20 16.51 37.62
N ARG A 3 -1.11 17.49 37.71
CA ARG A 3 -1.88 17.95 36.52
C ARG A 3 -1.05 18.77 35.51
N ASP A 4 0.12 19.22 35.94
CA ASP A 4 1.14 19.94 35.18
C ASP A 4 2.19 19.01 34.55
N ALA A 5 2.03 17.70 34.71
CA ALA A 5 2.91 16.72 34.08
C ALA A 5 2.80 16.78 32.56
N VAL A 6 3.93 16.69 31.85
CA VAL A 6 3.95 16.53 30.40
C VAL A 6 3.65 15.08 30.06
N ILE A 7 2.65 14.86 29.21
CA ILE A 7 2.16 13.55 28.82
C ILE A 7 2.39 13.34 27.31
N TYR A 8 2.94 12.19 26.95
CA TYR A 8 3.12 11.76 25.56
C TYR A 8 2.12 10.63 25.24
N ILE A 9 1.20 10.87 24.32
CA ILE A 9 0.31 9.83 23.78
C ILE A 9 1.04 9.19 22.60
N ALA A 10 1.53 7.96 22.75
CA ALA A 10 2.28 7.25 21.70
C ALA A 10 1.44 6.17 20.97
N ASN A 11 0.18 5.97 21.37
CA ASN A 11 -0.70 4.97 20.75
C ASN A 11 -1.37 5.54 19.50
N LYS A 12 -1.07 4.96 18.32
CA LYS A 12 -1.60 5.42 17.04
C LYS A 12 -3.06 5.02 16.76
N TYR A 13 -3.60 4.04 17.51
CA TYR A 13 -4.96 3.53 17.26
C TYR A 13 -6.00 4.18 18.18
N HIS A 14 -5.62 4.50 19.44
CA HIS A 14 -6.53 5.00 20.47
C HIS A 14 -6.13 6.40 20.97
N TYR A 15 -5.37 7.15 20.19
CA TYR A 15 -4.87 8.47 20.62
C TYR A 15 -5.99 9.46 20.94
N ALA A 16 -7.12 9.40 20.22
CA ALA A 16 -8.24 10.30 20.42
C ALA A 16 -8.96 10.00 21.77
N GLU A 17 -9.29 8.73 22.01
CA GLU A 17 -9.93 8.29 23.26
C GLU A 17 -9.04 8.56 24.47
N ILE A 18 -7.72 8.34 24.35
CA ILE A 18 -6.76 8.66 25.41
C ILE A 18 -6.71 10.17 25.66
N MET A 19 -6.72 11.00 24.62
CA MET A 19 -6.78 12.45 24.73
C MET A 19 -8.01 12.89 25.51
N ASP A 20 -9.19 12.41 25.11
CA ASP A 20 -10.47 12.73 25.75
C ASP A 20 -10.48 12.34 27.23
N GLN A 21 -9.97 11.17 27.57
CA GLN A 21 -9.85 10.71 28.96
C GLN A 21 -8.92 11.63 29.77
N LEU A 22 -7.77 12.01 29.23
CA LEU A 22 -6.84 12.90 29.93
C LEU A 22 -7.46 14.29 30.18
N LEU A 23 -8.18 14.85 29.20
CA LEU A 23 -8.91 16.10 29.37
C LEU A 23 -10.01 15.99 30.42
N MET A 24 -10.77 14.88 30.44
CA MET A 24 -11.78 14.60 31.48
C MET A 24 -11.18 14.48 32.87
N PHE A 25 -9.95 13.97 33.01
CA PHE A 25 -9.22 13.92 34.27
C PHE A 25 -8.60 15.27 34.68
N GLY A 26 -8.79 16.34 33.86
CA GLY A 26 -8.36 17.69 34.16
C GLY A 26 -6.90 17.98 33.85
N PHE A 27 -6.29 17.20 32.92
CA PHE A 27 -4.98 17.57 32.37
C PHE A 27 -5.16 18.71 31.35
N HIS A 28 -4.19 19.61 31.26
CA HIS A 28 -4.22 20.71 30.33
C HIS A 28 -3.72 20.27 28.96
N ILE A 29 -4.41 20.70 27.91
CA ILE A 29 -4.11 20.28 26.53
C ILE A 29 -2.69 20.69 26.09
N GLU A 30 -2.19 21.83 26.59
CA GLU A 30 -0.83 22.32 26.35
C GLU A 30 0.27 21.42 26.90
N ASN A 31 -0.06 20.55 27.86
CA ASN A 31 0.85 19.58 28.45
C ASN A 31 0.75 18.20 27.82
N ILE A 32 -0.11 18.02 26.79
CA ILE A 32 -0.32 16.72 26.14
C ILE A 32 0.27 16.77 24.73
N LEU A 33 1.33 15.99 24.51
CA LEU A 33 1.95 15.82 23.20
C LEU A 33 1.40 14.55 22.51
N ASN A 34 0.55 14.74 21.50
CA ASN A 34 -0.12 13.64 20.81
C ASN A 34 0.72 13.10 19.64
N ILE A 35 1.75 12.30 19.96
CA ILE A 35 2.60 11.64 18.98
C ILE A 35 1.81 10.57 18.22
N GLY A 36 0.87 9.89 18.89
CA GLY A 36 0.01 8.88 18.27
C GLY A 36 -0.79 9.43 17.09
N LYS A 37 -1.31 10.66 17.23
CA LYS A 37 -1.96 11.37 16.12
C LYS A 37 -1.01 11.63 14.95
N VAL A 38 0.20 12.10 15.23
CA VAL A 38 1.21 12.36 14.19
C VAL A 38 1.54 11.07 13.42
N ILE A 39 1.74 9.96 14.13
CA ILE A 39 2.01 8.66 13.50
C ILE A 39 0.81 8.20 12.65
N ALA A 40 -0.41 8.34 13.16
CA ALA A 40 -1.62 8.00 12.43
C ALA A 40 -1.79 8.87 11.16
N ASP A 41 -1.55 10.17 11.27
CA ASP A 41 -1.61 11.10 10.13
C ASP A 41 -0.54 10.77 9.06
N MET A 42 0.65 10.35 9.45
CA MET A 42 1.70 9.87 8.53
C MET A 42 1.23 8.61 7.78
N ALA A 43 0.75 7.60 8.52
CA ALA A 43 0.27 6.35 7.92
C ALA A 43 -0.91 6.58 6.95
N ASN A 44 -1.81 7.53 7.27
CA ASN A 44 -2.94 7.88 6.40
C ASN A 44 -2.55 8.59 5.10
N ARG A 45 -1.33 9.09 4.99
CA ARG A 45 -0.80 9.76 3.78
C ARG A 45 0.01 8.83 2.90
N GLN A 46 0.35 7.64 3.38
CA GLN A 46 1.15 6.67 2.66
C GLN A 46 0.60 6.45 1.24
N TYR A 47 1.49 6.37 0.26
CA TYR A 47 1.27 6.21 -1.17
C TYR A 47 0.75 7.44 -1.95
N PHE A 48 0.11 8.45 -1.30
CA PHE A 48 -0.65 9.47 -2.03
C PHE A 48 -0.30 10.92 -1.62
N ASP A 49 0.72 11.16 -0.79
CA ASP A 49 1.07 12.51 -0.32
C ASP A 49 2.26 13.15 -1.05
N LEU A 50 2.86 12.45 -2.00
CA LEU A 50 3.95 12.99 -2.80
C LEU A 50 3.41 14.10 -3.71
N ALA A 51 3.92 15.33 -3.51
CA ALA A 51 3.44 16.50 -4.25
C ALA A 51 3.74 16.42 -5.75
N GLU A 52 4.79 15.70 -6.12
CA GLU A 52 5.22 15.46 -7.49
C GLU A 52 4.40 14.39 -8.21
N LEU A 53 3.52 13.65 -7.49
CA LEU A 53 2.73 12.58 -8.08
C LEU A 53 1.66 13.15 -9.03
N PRO A 54 1.79 12.97 -10.35
CA PRO A 54 0.88 13.60 -11.30
C PRO A 54 -0.48 12.93 -11.29
N HIS A 55 -1.53 13.72 -11.48
CA HIS A 55 -2.89 13.24 -11.69
C HIS A 55 -3.22 13.20 -13.18
N THR A 56 -4.05 12.25 -13.55
CA THR A 56 -4.72 12.19 -14.86
C THR A 56 -6.23 12.12 -14.68
N ASP A 57 -7.00 12.53 -15.69
CA ASP A 57 -8.46 12.51 -15.62
C ASP A 57 -9.05 11.08 -15.64
N GLU A 58 -8.24 10.10 -16.00
CA GLU A 58 -8.63 8.69 -16.12
C GLU A 58 -7.59 7.81 -15.43
N GLU A 59 -7.64 7.75 -14.10
CA GLU A 59 -6.73 6.93 -13.32
C GLU A 59 -7.17 5.46 -13.26
N SER A 60 -6.24 4.55 -13.47
CA SER A 60 -6.42 3.11 -13.26
C SER A 60 -5.33 2.58 -12.33
N PHE A 61 -5.74 1.89 -11.27
CA PHE A 61 -4.90 1.56 -10.13
C PHE A 61 -4.77 0.05 -9.91
N VAL A 62 -3.54 -0.39 -9.67
CA VAL A 62 -3.24 -1.73 -9.18
C VAL A 62 -2.81 -1.64 -7.73
N ASP A 63 -3.57 -2.28 -6.84
CA ASP A 63 -3.28 -2.47 -5.42
C ASP A 63 -2.78 -3.90 -5.21
N ALA A 64 -1.48 -4.12 -5.35
CA ALA A 64 -0.86 -5.41 -5.08
C ALA A 64 -0.53 -5.53 -3.59
N GLY A 65 -1.13 -6.54 -2.93
CA GLY A 65 -1.21 -6.64 -1.48
C GLY A 65 -2.32 -5.75 -0.93
N ALA A 66 -3.55 -5.95 -1.41
CA ALA A 66 -4.68 -5.07 -1.11
C ALA A 66 -5.23 -5.22 0.31
N LEU A 67 -4.89 -6.30 1.02
CA LEU A 67 -5.29 -6.63 2.39
C LEU A 67 -6.81 -6.55 2.60
N ASN A 68 -7.31 -5.38 2.96
CA ASN A 68 -8.74 -5.13 3.19
C ASN A 68 -9.33 -4.08 2.22
N GLY A 69 -8.54 -3.55 1.26
CA GLY A 69 -8.95 -2.55 0.28
C GLY A 69 -8.95 -1.10 0.78
N ASP A 70 -8.40 -0.81 1.96
CA ASP A 70 -8.37 0.59 2.47
C ASP A 70 -7.44 1.48 1.64
N THR A 71 -6.33 0.95 1.11
CA THR A 71 -5.44 1.65 0.16
C THR A 71 -6.18 1.99 -1.13
N SER A 72 -6.96 1.08 -1.66
CA SER A 72 -7.82 1.33 -2.83
C SER A 72 -8.82 2.45 -2.59
N LYS A 73 -9.41 2.55 -1.38
CA LYS A 73 -10.27 3.70 -1.01
C LYS A 73 -9.47 5.01 -0.91
N ALA A 74 -8.25 4.94 -0.39
CA ALA A 74 -7.37 6.12 -0.31
C ALA A 74 -6.99 6.60 -1.72
N PHE A 75 -6.68 5.69 -2.64
CA PHE A 75 -6.47 6.00 -4.04
C PHE A 75 -7.66 6.76 -4.66
N LEU A 76 -8.89 6.28 -4.46
CA LEU A 76 -10.08 6.95 -5.00
C LEU A 76 -10.29 8.36 -4.45
N ARG A 77 -9.95 8.61 -3.19
CA ARG A 77 -9.96 9.96 -2.63
C ARG A 77 -8.91 10.84 -3.26
N TRP A 78 -7.70 10.31 -3.46
CA TRP A 78 -6.59 10.99 -4.14
C TRP A 78 -6.94 11.30 -5.60
N ALA A 79 -7.46 10.34 -6.35
CA ALA A 79 -7.88 10.50 -7.76
C ALA A 79 -9.14 11.38 -7.93
N GLY A 80 -9.69 11.96 -6.86
CA GLY A 80 -10.90 12.80 -6.93
C GLY A 80 -12.13 12.08 -7.44
N MET A 81 -12.22 10.75 -7.27
CA MET A 81 -13.26 9.86 -7.79
C MET A 81 -13.34 9.80 -9.34
N GLN A 82 -12.27 10.20 -10.03
CA GLN A 82 -12.15 10.13 -11.49
C GLN A 82 -11.45 8.86 -11.98
N ALA A 83 -11.27 7.88 -11.11
CA ALA A 83 -10.68 6.59 -11.47
C ALA A 83 -11.61 5.80 -12.39
N THR A 84 -11.02 5.07 -13.34
CA THR A 84 -11.74 4.18 -14.26
C THR A 84 -11.79 2.75 -13.74
N HIS A 85 -10.69 2.26 -13.14
CA HIS A 85 -10.59 0.89 -12.66
C HIS A 85 -9.66 0.77 -11.45
N VAL A 86 -10.00 -0.14 -10.54
CA VAL A 86 -9.15 -0.57 -9.42
C VAL A 86 -9.01 -2.08 -9.48
N TYR A 87 -7.78 -2.57 -9.57
CA TYR A 87 -7.41 -3.98 -9.53
C TYR A 87 -6.78 -4.28 -8.17
N CYS A 88 -7.44 -5.09 -7.35
CA CYS A 88 -6.96 -5.52 -6.03
C CYS A 88 -6.41 -6.94 -6.12
N PHE A 89 -5.12 -7.14 -5.90
CA PHE A 89 -4.51 -8.46 -5.78
C PHE A 89 -4.30 -8.79 -4.30
N GLU A 90 -4.89 -9.89 -3.86
CA GLU A 90 -4.80 -10.35 -2.48
C GLU A 90 -4.94 -11.88 -2.45
N PRO A 91 -3.92 -12.62 -1.98
CA PRO A 91 -3.97 -14.08 -1.99
C PRO A 91 -4.76 -14.70 -0.83
N ASP A 92 -4.97 -13.97 0.27
CA ASP A 92 -5.68 -14.47 1.45
C ASP A 92 -7.20 -14.33 1.28
N ALA A 93 -7.91 -15.46 1.23
CA ALA A 93 -9.37 -15.49 1.04
C ALA A 93 -10.14 -14.69 2.11
N VAL A 94 -9.63 -14.61 3.35
CA VAL A 94 -10.26 -13.82 4.43
C VAL A 94 -10.12 -12.32 4.13
N ASN A 95 -8.97 -11.90 3.63
CA ASN A 95 -8.72 -10.52 3.24
C ASN A 95 -9.48 -10.16 1.95
N VAL A 96 -9.55 -11.06 0.98
CA VAL A 96 -10.39 -10.92 -0.22
C VAL A 96 -11.83 -10.62 0.15
N GLU A 97 -12.38 -11.34 1.14
CA GLU A 97 -13.75 -11.09 1.60
C GLU A 97 -13.90 -9.73 2.33
N LYS A 98 -12.84 -9.28 3.03
CA LYS A 98 -12.80 -7.92 3.58
C LYS A 98 -12.79 -6.88 2.46
N CYS A 99 -11.97 -7.07 1.40
CA CYS A 99 -11.94 -6.20 0.23
C CYS A 99 -13.32 -6.10 -0.41
N ARG A 100 -14.00 -7.22 -0.68
CA ARG A 100 -15.35 -7.25 -1.25
C ARG A 100 -16.33 -6.39 -0.45
N ARG A 101 -16.37 -6.58 0.87
CA ARG A 101 -17.25 -5.81 1.75
C ARG A 101 -16.90 -4.32 1.79
N ASN A 102 -15.61 -4.01 1.88
CA ASN A 102 -15.14 -2.64 2.02
C ASN A 102 -15.28 -1.82 0.73
N LEU A 103 -15.19 -2.47 -0.44
CA LEU A 103 -15.24 -1.79 -1.74
C LEU A 103 -16.62 -1.78 -2.39
N VAL A 104 -17.62 -2.47 -1.81
CA VAL A 104 -18.97 -2.54 -2.37
C VAL A 104 -19.58 -1.16 -2.62
N SER A 105 -19.37 -0.19 -1.72
CA SER A 105 -19.96 1.15 -1.83
C SER A 105 -19.36 2.03 -2.95
N ILE A 106 -18.25 1.60 -3.54
CA ILE A 106 -17.58 2.32 -4.62
C ILE A 106 -17.71 1.62 -5.97
N ALA A 107 -18.09 0.35 -5.97
CA ALA A 107 -18.29 -0.45 -7.19
C ALA A 107 -19.35 0.11 -8.15
N ASP A 108 -20.27 0.93 -7.65
CA ASP A 108 -21.26 1.64 -8.47
C ASP A 108 -20.67 2.84 -9.25
N LYS A 109 -19.47 3.30 -8.87
CA LYS A 109 -18.83 4.51 -9.42
C LYS A 109 -17.56 4.21 -10.22
N VAL A 110 -16.85 3.16 -9.85
CA VAL A 110 -15.57 2.75 -10.42
C VAL A 110 -15.59 1.24 -10.60
N GLN A 111 -15.06 0.76 -11.71
CA GLN A 111 -14.90 -0.67 -11.91
C GLN A 111 -13.88 -1.21 -10.88
N VAL A 112 -14.23 -2.29 -10.16
CA VAL A 112 -13.38 -2.93 -9.15
C VAL A 112 -13.24 -4.41 -9.50
N SER A 113 -12.01 -4.86 -9.71
CA SER A 113 -11.65 -6.25 -9.88
C SER A 113 -10.87 -6.75 -8.68
N ILE A 114 -11.38 -7.75 -7.98
CA ILE A 114 -10.67 -8.38 -6.85
C ILE A 114 -10.17 -9.73 -7.31
N ILE A 115 -8.85 -9.87 -7.38
CA ILE A 115 -8.13 -11.02 -7.90
C ILE A 115 -7.52 -11.77 -6.71
N GLU A 116 -8.04 -12.99 -6.44
CA GLU A 116 -7.58 -13.85 -5.35
C GLU A 116 -6.31 -14.61 -5.77
N LYS A 117 -5.23 -13.85 -5.99
CA LYS A 117 -3.91 -14.34 -6.38
C LYS A 117 -2.82 -13.47 -5.75
N ALA A 118 -1.67 -14.08 -5.46
CA ALA A 118 -0.43 -13.33 -5.24
C ALA A 118 0.10 -12.77 -6.57
N THR A 119 0.86 -11.68 -6.51
CA THR A 119 1.59 -11.18 -7.67
C THR A 119 3.01 -11.76 -7.68
N TRP A 120 3.50 -12.13 -8.85
CA TRP A 120 4.79 -12.78 -9.05
C TRP A 120 5.36 -12.46 -10.45
N SER A 121 6.52 -13.03 -10.79
CA SER A 121 7.14 -12.85 -12.11
C SER A 121 6.44 -13.62 -13.24
N GLU A 122 5.73 -14.71 -12.90
CA GLU A 122 5.00 -15.57 -13.85
C GLU A 122 3.87 -16.30 -13.15
N PRO A 123 2.86 -16.83 -13.87
CA PRO A 123 1.83 -17.68 -13.31
C PRO A 123 2.43 -18.92 -12.66
N THR A 124 2.18 -19.12 -11.37
CA THR A 124 2.72 -20.23 -10.60
C THR A 124 1.86 -20.51 -9.35
N CYS A 125 2.30 -21.45 -8.53
CA CYS A 125 1.74 -21.74 -7.23
C CYS A 125 2.81 -21.55 -6.16
N LEU A 126 2.56 -20.68 -5.22
CA LEU A 126 3.49 -20.33 -4.14
C LEU A 126 3.04 -20.97 -2.82
N HIS A 127 3.99 -21.33 -1.97
CA HIS A 127 3.71 -21.67 -0.59
C HIS A 127 3.59 -20.38 0.23
N PHE A 128 2.48 -20.20 0.90
CA PHE A 128 2.16 -18.96 1.57
C PHE A 128 1.74 -19.22 3.03
N SER A 129 2.39 -18.55 3.97
CA SER A 129 1.96 -18.54 5.37
C SER A 129 0.88 -17.50 5.54
N VAL A 130 -0.35 -17.97 5.78
CA VAL A 130 -1.52 -17.11 5.91
C VAL A 130 -1.60 -16.57 7.35
N HIS A 131 -1.46 -15.26 7.50
CA HIS A 131 -1.73 -14.52 8.73
C HIS A 131 -2.64 -13.34 8.40
N ALA A 132 -3.94 -13.47 8.69
CA ALA A 132 -4.98 -12.47 8.36
C ALA A 132 -4.78 -11.05 8.94
N ASN A 133 -3.60 -10.76 9.50
CA ASN A 133 -3.19 -9.49 10.09
C ASN A 133 -2.26 -8.64 9.22
N GLY A 134 -2.04 -9.01 7.95
CA GLY A 134 -1.16 -8.28 7.02
C GLY A 134 0.32 -8.68 7.08
N THR A 135 0.69 -9.73 7.85
CA THR A 135 2.07 -10.26 7.88
C THR A 135 2.19 -11.60 7.12
N SER A 136 1.22 -11.89 6.28
CA SER A 136 1.20 -13.12 5.48
C SER A 136 2.23 -13.02 4.36
N ALA A 137 3.21 -13.93 4.33
CA ALA A 137 4.33 -13.88 3.39
C ALA A 137 4.59 -15.24 2.73
N ILE A 138 5.34 -15.24 1.63
CA ILE A 138 5.85 -16.45 0.99
C ILE A 138 6.75 -17.18 1.97
N SER A 139 6.50 -18.48 2.19
CA SER A 139 7.28 -19.31 3.12
C SER A 139 7.33 -20.77 2.65
N ASP A 140 8.37 -21.50 3.10
CA ASP A 140 8.51 -22.94 2.81
C ASP A 140 7.45 -23.81 3.52
N ARG A 141 6.65 -23.22 4.42
CA ARG A 141 5.63 -23.91 5.22
C ARG A 141 4.34 -23.11 5.20
N GLY A 142 3.41 -23.45 4.30
CA GLY A 142 2.13 -22.75 4.19
C GLY A 142 1.17 -23.45 3.27
N GLY A 143 -0.01 -22.88 3.09
CA GLY A 143 -0.95 -23.30 2.07
C GLY A 143 -0.46 -22.89 0.68
N ASN A 144 -0.95 -23.60 -0.34
CA ASN A 144 -0.70 -23.23 -1.73
C ASN A 144 -1.63 -22.07 -2.11
N VAL A 145 -1.07 -21.02 -2.68
CA VAL A 145 -1.83 -19.92 -3.28
C VAL A 145 -1.45 -19.75 -4.75
N ALA A 146 -2.44 -19.46 -5.58
CA ALA A 146 -2.19 -19.12 -6.96
C ALA A 146 -1.46 -17.78 -7.05
N ALA A 147 -0.48 -17.69 -7.92
CA ALA A 147 0.23 -16.46 -8.24
C ALA A 147 0.16 -16.19 -9.75
N THR A 148 0.25 -14.93 -10.12
CA THR A 148 0.21 -14.48 -11.52
C THR A 148 1.15 -13.31 -11.71
N SER A 149 1.56 -13.04 -12.94
CA SER A 149 2.22 -11.79 -13.30
C SER A 149 1.16 -10.71 -13.59
N LEU A 150 1.54 -9.45 -13.39
CA LEU A 150 0.66 -8.34 -13.73
C LEU A 150 0.45 -8.26 -15.24
N ASP A 151 1.50 -8.54 -16.03
CA ASP A 151 1.42 -8.57 -17.49
C ASP A 151 0.43 -9.61 -18.02
N GLU A 152 0.41 -10.82 -17.43
CA GLU A 152 -0.52 -11.89 -17.82
C GLU A 152 -1.97 -11.58 -17.41
N GLU A 153 -2.16 -11.11 -16.17
CA GLU A 153 -3.51 -10.89 -15.61
C GLU A 153 -4.21 -9.66 -16.21
N LEU A 154 -3.45 -8.62 -16.50
CA LEU A 154 -3.99 -7.34 -16.98
C LEU A 154 -3.98 -7.22 -18.51
N GLY A 155 -3.07 -7.92 -19.21
CA GLY A 155 -2.93 -7.85 -20.65
C GLY A 155 -2.79 -6.40 -21.15
N ASP A 156 -3.65 -6.00 -22.08
CA ASP A 156 -3.66 -4.64 -22.65
C ASP A 156 -4.44 -3.61 -21.82
N ALA A 157 -4.86 -3.96 -20.58
CA ALA A 157 -5.59 -3.03 -19.74
C ALA A 157 -4.74 -1.80 -19.43
N ARG A 158 -5.36 -0.61 -19.50
CA ARG A 158 -4.69 0.63 -19.13
C ARG A 158 -4.46 0.66 -17.61
N VAL A 159 -3.20 0.88 -17.22
CA VAL A 159 -2.78 1.11 -15.84
C VAL A 159 -2.03 2.43 -15.76
N THR A 160 -2.31 3.25 -14.76
CA THR A 160 -1.63 4.54 -14.56
C THR A 160 -0.83 4.59 -13.27
N PHE A 161 -1.17 3.73 -12.32
CA PHE A 161 -0.51 3.67 -11.02
C PHE A 161 -0.51 2.25 -10.45
N ILE A 162 0.64 1.77 -10.00
CA ILE A 162 0.79 0.51 -9.27
C ILE A 162 1.35 0.79 -7.88
N LYS A 163 0.68 0.30 -6.85
CA LYS A 163 1.22 0.17 -5.49
C LYS A 163 1.64 -1.29 -5.27
N LEU A 164 2.86 -1.48 -4.75
CA LEU A 164 3.38 -2.78 -4.35
C LEU A 164 3.72 -2.78 -2.85
N ASP A 165 3.03 -3.64 -2.12
CA ASP A 165 3.29 -3.95 -0.71
C ASP A 165 2.92 -5.43 -0.50
N VAL A 166 3.85 -6.30 -0.90
CA VAL A 166 3.61 -7.74 -1.15
C VAL A 166 4.55 -8.63 -0.34
N GLU A 167 4.95 -8.11 0.83
CA GLU A 167 5.67 -8.86 1.86
C GLU A 167 6.94 -9.57 1.35
N GLY A 168 7.74 -8.84 0.55
CA GLY A 168 9.02 -9.28 0.02
C GLY A 168 8.97 -9.92 -1.37
N ALA A 169 7.81 -9.86 -2.06
CA ALA A 169 7.68 -10.28 -3.45
C ALA A 169 7.83 -9.12 -4.46
N GLU A 170 8.23 -7.91 -4.02
CA GLU A 170 8.26 -6.69 -4.82
C GLU A 170 9.08 -6.87 -6.10
N MET A 171 10.30 -7.40 -5.98
CA MET A 171 11.18 -7.62 -7.13
C MET A 171 10.60 -8.62 -8.14
N GLU A 172 9.98 -9.70 -7.66
CA GLU A 172 9.34 -10.68 -8.55
C GLU A 172 8.09 -10.09 -9.22
N THR A 173 7.29 -9.33 -8.47
CA THR A 173 6.12 -8.63 -9.01
C THR A 173 6.52 -7.61 -10.08
N LEU A 174 7.60 -6.85 -9.86
CA LEU A 174 8.12 -5.89 -10.86
C LEU A 174 8.61 -6.60 -12.13
N ARG A 175 9.23 -7.79 -12.03
CA ARG A 175 9.59 -8.60 -13.20
C ARG A 175 8.36 -9.05 -13.98
N GLY A 176 7.28 -9.41 -13.26
CA GLY A 176 6.01 -9.79 -13.86
C GLY A 176 5.16 -8.61 -14.36
N ALA A 177 5.67 -7.39 -14.25
CA ALA A 177 5.05 -6.15 -14.72
C ALA A 177 5.92 -5.44 -15.78
N GLU A 178 6.98 -6.09 -16.28
CA GLU A 178 7.95 -5.45 -17.17
C GLU A 178 7.29 -4.83 -18.41
N HIS A 179 6.38 -5.57 -19.06
CA HIS A 179 5.72 -5.11 -20.26
C HIS A 179 4.88 -3.86 -20.03
N ILE A 180 4.00 -3.87 -19.01
CA ILE A 180 3.15 -2.71 -18.72
C ILE A 180 3.96 -1.50 -18.25
N ILE A 181 5.05 -1.69 -17.49
CA ILE A 181 5.92 -0.60 -17.06
C ILE A 181 6.61 0.03 -18.29
N ARG A 182 7.18 -0.77 -19.18
CA ARG A 182 7.87 -0.28 -20.40
C ARG A 182 6.94 0.43 -21.38
N THR A 183 5.70 -0.04 -21.49
CA THR A 183 4.78 0.43 -22.52
C THR A 183 3.89 1.57 -22.07
N GLN A 184 3.57 1.64 -20.78
CA GLN A 184 2.59 2.60 -20.27
C GLN A 184 3.22 3.72 -19.43
N HIS A 185 4.50 3.61 -19.04
CA HIS A 185 5.23 4.62 -18.27
C HIS A 185 4.41 5.13 -17.08
N LEU A 186 3.99 4.21 -16.23
CA LEU A 186 3.03 4.43 -15.15
C LEU A 186 3.74 4.85 -13.85
N LYS A 187 3.00 5.44 -12.93
CA LYS A 187 3.46 5.75 -11.57
C LYS A 187 3.61 4.47 -10.75
N LEU A 188 4.64 4.42 -9.92
CA LEU A 188 4.87 3.30 -8.99
C LEU A 188 5.05 3.83 -7.57
N ALA A 189 4.51 3.09 -6.59
CA ALA A 189 4.78 3.24 -5.17
C ALA A 189 5.12 1.85 -4.62
N VAL A 190 6.38 1.61 -4.33
CA VAL A 190 6.92 0.30 -3.99
C VAL A 190 7.43 0.30 -2.56
N SER A 191 6.95 -0.62 -1.73
CA SER A 191 7.51 -0.89 -0.40
C SER A 191 8.91 -1.47 -0.54
N VAL A 192 9.92 -0.81 0.06
CA VAL A 192 11.34 -1.18 -0.07
C VAL A 192 11.98 -1.51 1.28
N TYR A 193 11.16 -1.92 2.24
CA TYR A 193 11.59 -2.24 3.61
C TYR A 193 11.57 -3.74 3.94
N HIS A 194 10.96 -4.57 3.11
CA HIS A 194 10.86 -6.01 3.38
C HIS A 194 12.19 -6.75 3.20
N LYS A 195 13.03 -6.32 2.25
CA LYS A 195 14.36 -6.89 2.02
C LYS A 195 15.42 -5.78 1.98
N THR A 196 16.51 -5.98 2.67
CA THR A 196 17.57 -4.97 2.82
C THR A 196 18.12 -4.43 1.49
N GLY A 197 18.09 -5.23 0.42
CA GLY A 197 18.57 -4.82 -0.90
C GLY A 197 17.59 -4.03 -1.73
N ASP A 198 16.29 -4.04 -1.39
CA ASP A 198 15.24 -3.51 -2.28
C ASP A 198 15.34 -2.00 -2.51
N ILE A 199 15.85 -1.26 -1.54
CA ILE A 199 16.09 0.19 -1.68
C ILE A 199 17.06 0.54 -2.82
N LEU A 200 17.93 -0.37 -3.22
CA LEU A 200 18.89 -0.22 -4.32
C LEU A 200 18.46 -1.02 -5.56
N ASN A 201 18.00 -2.25 -5.36
CA ASN A 201 17.67 -3.18 -6.44
C ASN A 201 16.41 -2.75 -7.22
N VAL A 202 15.41 -2.18 -6.52
CA VAL A 202 14.17 -1.71 -7.16
C VAL A 202 14.44 -0.55 -8.13
N PRO A 203 15.15 0.54 -7.75
CA PRO A 203 15.50 1.59 -8.71
C PRO A 203 16.34 1.08 -9.88
N GLU A 204 17.32 0.20 -9.63
CA GLU A 204 18.16 -0.37 -10.70
C GLU A 204 17.32 -1.15 -11.72
N LEU A 205 16.39 -1.99 -11.25
CA LEU A 205 15.49 -2.74 -12.12
C LEU A 205 14.59 -1.79 -12.92
N LEU A 206 13.97 -0.80 -12.28
CA LEU A 206 13.06 0.15 -12.93
C LEU A 206 13.78 1.01 -13.97
N LEU A 207 15.01 1.45 -13.71
CA LEU A 207 15.83 2.17 -14.70
C LEU A 207 16.19 1.29 -15.91
N SER A 208 16.28 -0.02 -15.75
CA SER A 208 16.47 -0.94 -16.89
C SER A 208 15.23 -1.06 -17.76
N TYR A 209 14.05 -0.76 -17.23
CA TYR A 209 12.76 -0.76 -17.94
C TYR A 209 12.46 0.61 -18.58
N ALA A 210 12.63 1.68 -17.80
CA ALA A 210 12.38 3.05 -18.23
C ALA A 210 13.47 3.97 -17.60
N PRO A 211 14.51 4.37 -18.38
CA PRO A 211 15.66 5.11 -17.87
C PRO A 211 15.37 6.54 -17.42
N ASP A 212 14.20 7.06 -17.72
CA ASP A 212 13.72 8.41 -17.43
C ASP A 212 12.90 8.51 -16.15
N TYR A 213 12.72 7.42 -15.39
CA TYR A 213 12.10 7.49 -14.08
C TYR A 213 12.85 8.38 -13.11
N HIS A 214 12.09 9.23 -12.40
CA HIS A 214 12.55 10.00 -11.26
C HIS A 214 12.09 9.33 -9.97
N PHE A 215 13.01 9.20 -9.00
CA PHE A 215 12.75 8.49 -7.75
C PHE A 215 12.63 9.43 -6.58
N TYR A 216 11.64 9.12 -5.72
CA TYR A 216 11.43 9.81 -4.44
C TYR A 216 11.28 8.76 -3.34
N LEU A 217 11.93 8.99 -2.20
CA LEU A 217 11.84 8.12 -1.04
C LEU A 217 11.06 8.81 0.07
N ARG A 218 10.09 8.11 0.65
CA ARG A 218 9.30 8.57 1.80
C ARG A 218 9.25 7.50 2.87
N HIS A 219 9.15 7.93 4.11
CA HIS A 219 9.05 7.04 5.26
C HIS A 219 7.86 7.47 6.13
N TYR A 220 6.97 6.53 6.46
CA TYR A 220 5.65 6.81 7.03
C TYR A 220 5.45 6.28 8.45
N CYS A 221 6.50 5.85 9.12
CA CYS A 221 6.44 5.42 10.52
C CYS A 221 7.68 5.84 11.31
N LEU A 222 7.75 5.49 12.60
CA LEU A 222 8.91 5.76 13.47
C LEU A 222 9.89 4.57 13.58
N PHE A 223 9.60 3.47 12.89
CA PHE A 223 10.38 2.23 12.93
C PHE A 223 10.95 1.93 11.55
N ASP A 224 11.47 0.77 11.34
CA ASP A 224 12.18 0.32 10.13
C ASP A 224 11.27 -0.17 8.98
N ASN A 225 9.97 -0.12 9.15
CA ASN A 225 8.97 -0.45 8.13
C ASN A 225 8.36 0.81 7.47
N GLU A 226 7.47 0.65 6.51
CA GLU A 226 6.73 1.72 5.82
C GLU A 226 7.64 2.72 5.05
N THR A 227 8.71 2.23 4.45
CA THR A 227 9.54 3.01 3.50
C THR A 227 9.08 2.74 2.08
N ILE A 228 8.64 3.79 1.39
CA ILE A 228 8.09 3.71 0.05
C ILE A 228 9.00 4.44 -0.94
N LEU A 229 9.34 3.75 -2.02
CA LEU A 229 9.99 4.30 -3.19
C LEU A 229 8.93 4.63 -4.25
N TYR A 230 8.88 5.89 -4.66
CA TYR A 230 8.07 6.31 -5.80
C TYR A 230 8.94 6.40 -7.04
N ALA A 231 8.38 5.98 -8.19
CA ALA A 231 8.95 6.18 -9.52
C ALA A 231 7.89 6.86 -10.41
N ILE A 232 8.25 8.02 -10.99
CA ILE A 232 7.36 8.85 -11.83
C ILE A 232 8.14 9.44 -13.00
#